data_f233cbc2cf9e43ac6f123e769798d5cc
#
_entry.id   f233cbc2cf9e43ac6f123e769798d5cc
#
_cell.length_a   1.000
_cell.length_b   1.000
_cell.length_c   1.000
_cell.angle_alpha   90.00
_cell.angle_beta   90.00
_cell.angle_gamma   90.00
#
_symmetry.space_group_name_H-M   'P 1'
#
loop_
_entity.id
_entity.type
_entity.pdbx_description
1 polymer ?
#
loop_
_entity_poly.entity_id
_entity_poly.type
_entity_poly.pdbx_seq_one_letter_code
_entity_poly.pdbx_strand_id
1 'polypeptide(L)'
;MSDRTYRYTRDNILYPFGYGLTYGDVVVTSLSYDDGKVNVEVENSGADTCDVIELYIKSHCDNAPAYPVLCGFKRIFVKKGEKLDVEIEVPDKAFTTVSDIGERKQFAKEFTLYVGTHQPDELSCQLSGTNCMSIEIER
;
A
#
# COMPACT_ATOMS: atom_id res chain seq x y z
N MET A 1 14.72 -17.34 8.32
CA MET A 1 14.81 -16.44 7.12
C MET A 1 14.39 -15.00 7.41
N SER A 2 14.34 -14.62 8.66
CA SER A 2 14.11 -13.22 8.99
C SER A 2 15.27 -12.36 8.51
N ASP A 3 14.96 -11.16 8.03
CA ASP A 3 15.92 -10.15 7.57
C ASP A 3 16.81 -10.53 6.36
N ARG A 4 16.51 -11.62 5.65
CA ARG A 4 17.30 -12.08 4.49
C ARG A 4 16.59 -11.90 3.15
N THR A 5 15.33 -11.51 3.14
CA THR A 5 14.57 -11.31 1.90
C THR A 5 14.11 -9.85 1.81
N TYR A 6 13.80 -9.38 0.60
CA TYR A 6 13.28 -8.04 0.37
C TYR A 6 12.08 -7.69 1.28
N ARG A 7 11.39 -8.71 1.78
CA ARG A 7 10.18 -8.58 2.58
C ARG A 7 10.48 -8.28 4.05
N TYR A 8 11.60 -8.77 4.57
CA TYR A 8 11.92 -8.73 6.00
C TYR A 8 13.25 -8.03 6.33
N THR A 9 14.08 -7.74 5.32
CA THR A 9 15.35 -7.05 5.52
C THR A 9 15.12 -5.62 5.98
N ARG A 10 15.78 -5.23 7.08
CA ARG A 10 15.65 -3.88 7.66
C ARG A 10 16.94 -3.08 7.60
N ASP A 11 18.07 -3.75 7.70
CA ASP A 11 19.37 -3.09 7.80
C ASP A 11 20.06 -3.02 6.45
N ASN A 12 20.84 -1.96 6.25
CA ASN A 12 21.64 -1.75 5.04
C ASN A 12 20.84 -1.69 3.73
N ILE A 13 19.59 -1.26 3.82
CA ILE A 13 18.73 -1.08 2.63
C ILE A 13 18.93 0.33 2.09
N LEU A 14 19.32 0.44 0.82
CA LEU A 14 19.37 1.73 0.11
C LEU A 14 18.00 2.15 -0.41
N TYR A 15 17.27 1.20 -1.03
CA TYR A 15 15.94 1.43 -1.58
C TYR A 15 15.00 0.30 -1.15
N PRO A 16 13.91 0.61 -0.44
CA PRO A 16 12.95 -0.40 -0.02
C PRO A 16 12.13 -0.93 -1.20
N PHE A 17 11.44 -2.05 -0.97
CA PHE A 17 10.55 -2.64 -1.96
C PHE A 17 9.48 -1.65 -2.42
N GLY A 18 9.26 -1.58 -3.71
CA GLY A 18 8.26 -0.68 -4.32
C GLY A 18 8.72 0.77 -4.47
N TYR A 19 9.90 1.13 -3.98
CA TYR A 19 10.42 2.49 -4.14
C TYR A 19 10.86 2.76 -5.58
N GLY A 20 10.44 3.91 -6.10
CA GLY A 20 10.83 4.38 -7.42
C GLY A 20 10.90 5.90 -7.47
N LEU A 21 11.61 6.42 -8.46
CA LEU A 21 11.72 7.85 -8.72
C LEU A 21 10.75 8.26 -9.82
N THR A 22 10.10 9.40 -9.65
CA THR A 22 9.26 10.01 -10.66
C THR A 22 9.61 11.49 -10.82
N TYR A 23 9.27 12.08 -11.96
CA TYR A 23 9.44 13.53 -12.21
C TYR A 23 8.29 14.36 -11.65
N GLY A 24 7.20 13.72 -11.27
CA GLY A 24 6.07 14.38 -10.65
C GLY A 24 6.16 14.37 -9.12
N ASP A 25 5.17 14.96 -8.50
CA ASP A 25 4.98 14.95 -7.05
C ASP A 25 3.54 14.53 -6.77
N VAL A 26 3.30 13.24 -6.81
CA VAL A 26 1.97 12.63 -6.65
C VAL A 26 1.76 12.27 -5.18
N VAL A 27 0.71 12.82 -4.60
CA VAL A 27 0.33 12.53 -3.21
C VAL A 27 -1.13 12.07 -3.16
N VAL A 28 -1.42 11.19 -2.19
CA VAL A 28 -2.78 10.77 -1.88
C VAL A 28 -3.41 11.80 -0.96
N THR A 29 -4.53 12.37 -1.37
CA THR A 29 -5.24 13.42 -0.62
C THR A 29 -6.48 12.92 0.08
N SER A 30 -7.06 11.81 -0.37
CA SER A 30 -8.28 11.23 0.19
C SER A 30 -8.28 9.72 0.02
N LEU A 31 -8.88 9.02 0.97
CA LEU A 31 -8.96 7.56 0.99
C LEU A 31 -10.31 7.14 1.58
N SER A 32 -11.03 6.26 0.89
CA SER A 32 -12.24 5.63 1.40
C SER A 32 -12.33 4.18 0.96
N TYR A 33 -13.07 3.38 1.72
CA TYR A 33 -13.32 1.98 1.43
C TYR A 33 -14.81 1.73 1.41
N ASP A 34 -15.30 1.06 0.37
CA ASP A 34 -16.70 0.67 0.23
C ASP A 34 -16.81 -0.60 -0.60
N ASP A 35 -17.51 -1.59 -0.07
CA ASP A 35 -17.88 -2.84 -0.75
C ASP A 35 -16.72 -3.51 -1.51
N GLY A 36 -15.59 -3.70 -0.84
CA GLY A 36 -14.43 -4.37 -1.41
C GLY A 36 -13.59 -3.51 -2.37
N LYS A 37 -13.86 -2.23 -2.44
CA LYS A 37 -13.14 -1.29 -3.29
C LYS A 37 -12.60 -0.12 -2.49
N VAL A 38 -11.39 0.30 -2.84
CA VAL A 38 -10.75 1.49 -2.28
C VAL A 38 -10.82 2.61 -3.30
N ASN A 39 -11.36 3.75 -2.89
CA ASN A 39 -11.39 4.96 -3.69
C ASN A 39 -10.34 5.93 -3.15
N VAL A 40 -9.46 6.37 -4.02
CA VAL A 40 -8.31 7.19 -3.70
C VAL A 40 -8.33 8.45 -4.55
N GLU A 41 -8.23 9.61 -3.93
CA GLU A 41 -7.97 10.85 -4.65
C GLU A 41 -6.48 11.15 -4.58
N VAL A 42 -5.87 11.44 -5.72
CA VAL A 42 -4.47 11.82 -5.83
C VAL A 42 -4.33 13.19 -6.48
N GLU A 43 -3.30 13.91 -6.11
CA GLU A 43 -2.95 15.22 -6.68
C GLU A 43 -1.48 15.22 -7.08
N ASN A 44 -1.18 15.80 -8.24
CA ASN A 44 0.18 16.00 -8.71
C ASN A 44 0.52 17.49 -8.73
N SER A 45 1.42 17.92 -7.87
CA SER A 45 1.94 19.29 -7.83
C SER A 45 3.22 19.47 -8.65
N GLY A 46 3.81 18.40 -9.14
CA GLY A 46 5.01 18.42 -9.97
C GLY A 46 4.70 18.35 -11.46
N ALA A 47 5.70 17.93 -12.26
CA ALA A 47 5.54 17.76 -13.71
C ALA A 47 4.59 16.60 -14.05
N ASP A 48 4.06 16.59 -15.28
CA ASP A 48 3.28 15.46 -15.80
C ASP A 48 4.06 14.16 -15.61
N THR A 49 3.42 13.15 -15.03
CA THR A 49 4.10 11.90 -14.71
C THR A 49 3.17 10.70 -14.74
N CYS A 50 3.78 9.52 -14.96
CA CYS A 50 3.16 8.25 -14.64
C CYS A 50 3.65 7.79 -13.28
N ASP A 51 2.76 7.29 -12.46
CA ASP A 51 3.11 6.71 -11.16
C ASP A 51 2.24 5.48 -10.90
N VAL A 52 2.58 4.74 -9.86
CA VAL A 52 1.82 3.57 -9.43
C VAL A 52 1.29 3.83 -8.03
N ILE A 53 -0.03 3.73 -7.88
CA ILE A 53 -0.66 3.75 -6.57
C ILE A 53 -0.67 2.32 -6.05
N GLU A 54 -0.08 2.11 -4.89
CA GLU A 54 0.07 0.80 -4.25
C GLU A 54 -0.87 0.72 -3.05
N LEU A 55 -1.53 -0.42 -2.92
CA LEU A 55 -2.44 -0.74 -1.81
C LEU A 55 -1.87 -1.89 -1.00
N TYR A 56 -1.66 -1.66 0.28
CA TYR A 56 -1.17 -2.65 1.24
C TYR A 56 -2.23 -2.95 2.29
N ILE A 57 -2.26 -4.17 2.79
CA ILE A 57 -3.16 -4.61 3.84
C ILE A 57 -2.39 -5.21 5.01
N LYS A 58 -2.80 -4.86 6.21
CA LYS A 58 -2.34 -5.47 7.46
C LYS A 58 -3.55 -6.10 8.16
N SER A 59 -3.52 -7.41 8.33
CA SER A 59 -4.51 -8.15 9.12
C SER A 59 -4.13 -8.10 10.61
N HIS A 60 -5.11 -7.91 11.47
CA HIS A 60 -4.91 -7.87 12.91
C HIS A 60 -5.27 -9.23 13.54
N CYS A 61 -4.39 -10.21 13.35
CA CYS A 61 -4.49 -11.54 13.96
C CYS A 61 -3.10 -12.17 14.12
N ASP A 62 -3.04 -13.22 14.94
CA ASP A 62 -1.77 -13.88 15.26
C ASP A 62 -1.07 -14.53 14.06
N ASN A 63 -1.85 -14.98 13.06
CA ASN A 63 -1.35 -15.60 11.84
C ASN A 63 -0.98 -14.60 10.75
N ALA A 64 -1.14 -13.31 11.00
CA ALA A 64 -0.85 -12.28 9.99
C ALA A 64 0.66 -12.10 9.79
N PRO A 65 1.08 -11.77 8.56
CA PRO A 65 2.45 -11.33 8.33
C PRO A 65 2.82 -10.13 9.21
N ALA A 66 4.08 -10.05 9.62
CA ALA A 66 4.57 -8.97 10.48
C ALA A 66 4.45 -7.57 9.84
N TYR A 67 4.51 -7.52 8.50
CA TYR A 67 4.44 -6.28 7.73
C TYR A 67 3.22 -6.26 6.82
N PRO A 68 2.72 -5.06 6.45
CA PRO A 68 1.67 -4.95 5.44
C PRO A 68 2.06 -5.65 4.14
N VAL A 69 1.08 -6.25 3.49
CA VAL A 69 1.27 -7.02 2.25
C VAL A 69 0.62 -6.26 1.09
N LEU A 70 1.34 -6.16 -0.02
CA LEU A 70 0.79 -5.58 -1.25
C LEU A 70 -0.40 -6.42 -1.72
N CYS A 71 -1.57 -5.80 -1.84
CA CYS A 71 -2.80 -6.48 -2.26
C CYS A 71 -3.41 -5.89 -3.53
N GLY A 72 -2.95 -4.76 -4.00
CA GLY A 72 -3.41 -4.15 -5.23
C GLY A 72 -2.53 -2.99 -5.65
N PHE A 73 -2.61 -2.64 -6.92
CA PHE A 73 -1.93 -1.47 -7.45
C PHE A 73 -2.65 -0.98 -8.70
N LYS A 74 -2.43 0.28 -9.04
CA LYS A 74 -2.90 0.85 -10.29
C LYS A 74 -1.90 1.87 -10.82
N ARG A 75 -1.52 1.69 -12.08
CA ARG A 75 -0.70 2.67 -12.79
C ARG A 75 -1.57 3.82 -13.27
N ILE A 76 -1.14 5.04 -13.02
CA ILE A 76 -1.85 6.26 -13.38
C ILE A 76 -0.95 7.21 -14.15
N PHE A 77 -1.57 8.06 -14.97
CA PHE A 77 -0.93 9.22 -15.56
C PHE A 77 -1.62 10.46 -15.03
N VAL A 78 -0.85 11.37 -14.42
CA VAL A 78 -1.39 12.58 -13.79
C VAL A 78 -0.63 13.81 -14.31
N LYS A 79 -1.37 14.74 -14.86
CA LYS A 79 -0.80 16.00 -15.33
C LYS A 79 -0.52 16.94 -14.17
N LYS A 80 0.37 17.90 -14.39
CA LYS A 80 0.69 18.94 -13.41
C LYS A 80 -0.58 19.67 -12.95
N GLY A 81 -0.78 19.72 -11.64
CA GLY A 81 -1.94 20.36 -11.01
C GLY A 81 -3.26 19.59 -11.14
N GLU A 82 -3.23 18.38 -11.69
CA GLU A 82 -4.43 17.54 -11.84
C GLU A 82 -4.72 16.78 -10.57
N LYS A 83 -6.02 16.65 -10.27
CA LYS A 83 -6.54 15.71 -9.28
C LYS A 83 -7.21 14.55 -10.01
N LEU A 84 -6.97 13.33 -9.56
CA LEU A 84 -7.48 12.12 -10.18
C LEU A 84 -8.09 11.21 -9.12
N ASP A 85 -9.27 10.68 -9.40
CA ASP A 85 -9.90 9.64 -8.59
C ASP A 85 -9.51 8.26 -9.13
N VAL A 86 -9.02 7.40 -8.25
CA VAL A 86 -8.55 6.06 -8.57
C VAL A 86 -9.32 5.05 -7.75
N GLU A 87 -9.86 4.03 -8.40
CA GLU A 87 -10.52 2.91 -7.75
C GLU A 87 -9.64 1.68 -7.84
N ILE A 88 -9.40 1.01 -6.71
CA ILE A 88 -8.61 -0.22 -6.63
C ILE A 88 -9.45 -1.29 -5.94
N GLU A 89 -9.65 -2.43 -6.57
CA GLU A 89 -10.33 -3.57 -5.96
C GLU A 89 -9.42 -4.26 -4.95
N VAL A 90 -10.00 -4.60 -3.80
CA VAL A 90 -9.34 -5.42 -2.79
C VAL A 90 -9.84 -6.85 -2.98
N PRO A 91 -9.01 -7.78 -3.46
CA PRO A 91 -9.45 -9.15 -3.67
C PRO A 91 -9.77 -9.84 -2.34
N ASP A 92 -10.74 -10.74 -2.34
CA ASP A 92 -11.12 -11.49 -1.12
C ASP A 92 -9.94 -12.20 -0.48
N LYS A 93 -9.01 -12.67 -1.28
CA LYS A 93 -7.78 -13.31 -0.82
C LYS A 93 -6.92 -12.40 0.08
N ALA A 94 -6.99 -11.08 -0.11
CA ALA A 94 -6.24 -10.13 0.70
C ALA A 94 -6.65 -10.15 2.18
N PHE A 95 -7.89 -10.50 2.48
CA PHE A 95 -8.42 -10.60 3.83
C PHE A 95 -8.10 -11.94 4.51
N THR A 96 -7.41 -12.84 3.82
CA THR A 96 -7.07 -14.17 4.33
C THR A 96 -5.62 -14.27 4.73
N THR A 97 -5.36 -15.12 5.72
CA THR A 97 -4.01 -15.51 6.13
C THR A 97 -3.88 -17.02 6.14
N VAL A 98 -2.66 -17.52 6.15
CA VAL A 98 -2.37 -18.95 6.19
C VAL A 98 -2.07 -19.36 7.62
N SER A 99 -2.76 -20.39 8.12
CA SER A 99 -2.51 -20.96 9.45
C SER A 99 -1.24 -21.81 9.47
N ASP A 100 -0.81 -22.21 10.66
CA ASP A 100 0.36 -23.07 10.86
C ASP A 100 0.24 -24.44 10.16
N ILE A 101 -0.99 -24.88 9.92
CA ILE A 101 -1.27 -26.14 9.20
C ILE A 101 -1.45 -25.94 7.68
N GLY A 102 -1.19 -24.73 7.18
CA GLY A 102 -1.28 -24.42 5.75
C GLY A 102 -2.68 -24.11 5.25
N GLU A 103 -3.67 -23.96 6.12
CA GLU A 103 -5.03 -23.61 5.75
C GLU A 103 -5.16 -22.11 5.55
N ARG A 104 -5.72 -21.68 4.42
CA ARG A 104 -5.96 -20.27 4.12
C ARG A 104 -7.42 -19.90 4.36
N LYS A 105 -7.65 -18.97 5.30
CA LYS A 105 -8.97 -18.41 5.54
C LYS A 105 -8.88 -17.06 6.25
N GLN A 106 -10.00 -16.39 6.41
CA GLN A 106 -10.08 -15.13 7.16
C GLN A 106 -10.09 -15.41 8.66
N PHE A 107 -9.00 -15.10 9.34
CA PHE A 107 -8.86 -15.21 10.81
C PHE A 107 -9.11 -13.87 11.51
N ALA A 108 -8.84 -12.76 10.84
CA ALA A 108 -9.02 -11.42 11.39
C ALA A 108 -10.39 -10.85 11.01
N LYS A 109 -10.87 -9.94 11.82
CA LYS A 109 -12.06 -9.11 11.54
C LYS A 109 -11.68 -7.66 11.27
N GLU A 110 -10.55 -7.24 11.81
CA GLU A 110 -10.03 -5.88 11.68
C GLU A 110 -8.81 -5.87 10.77
N PHE A 111 -8.75 -4.89 9.89
CA PHE A 111 -7.69 -4.71 8.92
C PHE A 111 -7.32 -3.25 8.80
N THR A 112 -6.07 -2.96 8.51
CA THR A 112 -5.62 -1.62 8.12
C THR A 112 -5.19 -1.65 6.65
N LEU A 113 -5.75 -0.77 5.85
CA LEU A 113 -5.34 -0.54 4.47
C LEU A 113 -4.43 0.68 4.39
N TYR A 114 -3.33 0.54 3.67
CA TYR A 114 -2.38 1.62 3.41
C TYR A 114 -2.32 1.89 1.92
N VAL A 115 -2.39 3.15 1.54
CA VAL A 115 -2.33 3.57 0.13
C VAL A 115 -1.30 4.67 -0.04
N GLY A 116 -0.51 4.56 -1.07
CA GLY A 116 0.51 5.54 -1.40
C GLY A 116 1.24 5.17 -2.68
N THR A 117 2.30 5.91 -2.96
CA THR A 117 3.20 5.67 -4.10
C THR A 117 4.40 4.81 -3.72
N HIS A 118 4.45 4.32 -2.49
CA HIS A 118 5.51 3.47 -1.94
C HIS A 118 4.94 2.60 -0.82
N GLN A 119 5.73 1.65 -0.31
CA GLN A 119 5.29 0.83 0.82
C GLN A 119 5.23 1.65 2.12
N PRO A 120 4.36 1.27 3.08
CA PRO A 120 4.16 2.02 4.32
C PRO A 120 5.24 1.70 5.36
N ASP A 121 6.48 2.07 5.07
CA ASP A 121 7.60 1.94 5.99
C ASP A 121 8.31 3.29 6.19
N GLU A 122 9.07 3.39 7.28
CA GLU A 122 9.73 4.63 7.64
C GLU A 122 10.75 5.08 6.59
N LEU A 123 11.54 4.16 6.05
CA LEU A 123 12.55 4.48 5.06
C LEU A 123 11.94 5.01 3.75
N SER A 124 10.86 4.38 3.27
CA SER A 124 10.13 4.86 2.10
C SER A 124 9.54 6.25 2.31
N CYS A 125 8.97 6.50 3.50
CA CYS A 125 8.46 7.82 3.85
C CYS A 125 9.56 8.87 3.88
N GLN A 126 10.72 8.56 4.42
CA GLN A 126 11.87 9.46 4.45
C GLN A 126 12.40 9.78 3.05
N LEU A 127 12.54 8.75 2.20
CA LEU A 127 13.08 8.92 0.84
C LEU A 127 12.12 9.66 -0.08
N SER A 128 10.83 9.43 0.04
CA SER A 128 9.80 10.09 -0.79
C SER A 128 9.39 11.46 -0.26
N GLY A 129 9.57 11.72 1.03
CA GLY A 129 9.07 12.91 1.70
C GLY A 129 7.57 12.92 1.96
N THR A 130 6.89 11.79 1.71
CA THR A 130 5.44 11.64 1.92
C THR A 130 5.14 10.38 2.74
N ASN A 131 3.99 10.39 3.41
CA ASN A 131 3.49 9.25 4.15
C ASN A 131 2.34 8.59 3.39
N CYS A 132 2.21 7.28 3.54
CA CYS A 132 1.01 6.57 3.07
C CYS A 132 -0.20 6.98 3.91
N MET A 133 -1.35 7.13 3.27
CA MET A 133 -2.62 7.24 3.98
C MET A 133 -3.08 5.86 4.44
N SER A 134 -3.76 5.80 5.56
CA SER A 134 -4.29 4.54 6.10
C SER A 134 -5.73 4.68 6.54
N ILE A 135 -6.46 3.57 6.46
CA ILE A 135 -7.84 3.47 6.95
C ILE A 135 -8.01 2.10 7.62
N GLU A 136 -8.70 2.11 8.75
CA GLU A 136 -9.06 0.88 9.45
C GLU A 136 -10.44 0.43 8.99
N ILE A 137 -10.57 -0.85 8.69
CA ILE A 137 -11.82 -1.46 8.23
C ILE A 137 -12.11 -2.74 9.00
N GLU A 138 -13.39 -3.08 9.07
CA GLU A 138 -13.87 -4.37 9.58
C GLU A 138 -14.54 -5.17 8.47
N ARG A 139 -14.38 -6.50 8.56
CA ARG A 139 -15.02 -7.40 7.62
C ARG A 139 -15.52 -8.70 8.27
#